data_31145812b4c2cc6167721a3fcbe96751
#
_entry.id   31145812b4c2cc6167721a3fcbe96751
#
_cell.length_a   1.000
_cell.length_b   1.000
_cell.length_c   1.000
_cell.angle_alpha   90.00
_cell.angle_beta   90.00
_cell.angle_gamma   90.00
#
_symmetry.space_group_name_H-M   'P 1'
#
loop_
_entity.id
_entity.type
_entity.pdbx_description
1 polymer ?
#
loop_
_entity_poly.entity_id
_entity_poly.type
_entity_poly.pdbx_seq_one_letter_code
_entity_poly.pdbx_strand_id
1 'polypeptide(L)'
;MPKEIGKVIKLQVRGGAANPSPPVGPALGAAGVNIMEFCKQFNSRTQDKPGKILPVVITIYKDKSFEFVIKTPPAAVQLKEAAKVKKGSGEPNINKVSKVSWDQIKKIAEDKMVDLNAFTVKSGMKMIAGTARSMGINVKGGQPPK
;
A
#
# COMPACT_ATOMS: atom_id res chain seq x y z
N MET A 1 -28.98 -11.39 2.35
CA MET A 1 -28.27 -12.07 3.45
C MET A 1 -26.77 -11.81 3.35
N PRO A 2 -26.13 -11.53 4.46
CA PRO A 2 -24.68 -11.41 4.42
C PRO A 2 -24.06 -12.77 4.06
N LYS A 3 -23.16 -12.77 3.11
CA LYS A 3 -22.44 -13.98 2.71
C LYS A 3 -21.41 -14.34 3.77
N GLU A 4 -21.26 -15.62 4.05
CA GLU A 4 -20.25 -16.07 5.00
C GLU A 4 -18.86 -15.93 4.39
N ILE A 5 -17.97 -15.28 5.12
CA ILE A 5 -16.57 -15.08 4.70
C ILE A 5 -15.80 -16.38 4.85
N GLY A 6 -15.30 -16.90 3.74
CA GLY A 6 -14.47 -18.11 3.75
C GLY A 6 -13.00 -17.79 4.03
N LYS A 7 -12.46 -16.76 3.37
CA LYS A 7 -11.05 -16.38 3.51
C LYS A 7 -10.84 -14.92 3.14
N VAL A 8 -9.88 -14.28 3.77
CA VAL A 8 -9.44 -12.93 3.42
C VAL A 8 -7.98 -13.00 3.01
N ILE A 9 -7.65 -12.45 1.84
CA ILE A 9 -6.30 -12.41 1.30
C ILE A 9 -5.88 -10.97 1.09
N LYS A 10 -4.67 -10.62 1.49
CA LYS A 10 -4.09 -9.30 1.28
C LYS A 10 -2.91 -9.42 0.31
N LEU A 11 -2.94 -8.65 -0.75
CA LEU A 11 -1.90 -8.67 -1.79
C LEU A 11 -1.48 -7.26 -2.15
N GLN A 12 -0.29 -7.14 -2.71
CA GLN A 12 0.19 -5.89 -3.33
C GLN A 12 0.35 -6.17 -4.82
N VAL A 13 -0.38 -5.43 -5.65
CA VAL A 13 -0.41 -5.64 -7.10
C VAL A 13 -0.19 -4.30 -7.80
N ARG A 14 0.55 -4.31 -8.89
CA ARG A 14 0.76 -3.11 -9.70
C ARG A 14 -0.53 -2.71 -10.40
N GLY A 15 -0.89 -1.43 -10.32
CA GLY A 15 -2.07 -0.88 -10.98
C GLY A 15 -2.02 -1.08 -12.49
N GLY A 16 -3.12 -1.55 -13.07
CA GLY A 16 -3.23 -1.79 -14.49
C GLY A 16 -2.43 -2.97 -15.04
N ALA A 17 -1.70 -3.70 -14.20
CA ALA A 17 -0.78 -4.76 -14.62
C ALA A 17 -0.96 -6.07 -13.83
N ALA A 18 -2.14 -6.31 -13.26
CA ALA A 18 -2.42 -7.57 -12.61
C ALA A 18 -2.47 -8.71 -13.62
N ASN A 19 -1.80 -9.81 -13.31
CA ASN A 19 -1.73 -10.99 -14.16
C ASN A 19 -1.69 -12.26 -13.29
N PRO A 20 -1.89 -13.45 -13.88
CA PRO A 20 -1.89 -14.72 -13.14
C PRO A 20 -0.54 -15.15 -12.57
N SER A 21 0.54 -14.43 -12.85
CA SER A 21 1.85 -14.77 -12.31
C SER A 21 1.96 -14.44 -10.82
N PRO A 22 2.97 -15.00 -10.10
CA PRO A 22 3.16 -14.68 -8.70
C PRO A 22 3.26 -13.17 -8.45
N PRO A 23 2.72 -12.64 -7.32
CA PRO A 23 2.10 -13.38 -6.21
C PRO A 23 0.60 -13.63 -6.35
N VAL A 24 -0.04 -13.16 -7.40
CA VAL A 24 -1.51 -13.19 -7.57
C VAL A 24 -2.02 -14.62 -7.81
N GLY A 25 -1.43 -15.32 -8.78
CA GLY A 25 -1.87 -16.65 -9.18
C GLY A 25 -1.90 -17.67 -8.04
N PRO A 26 -0.77 -17.90 -7.35
CA PRO A 26 -0.73 -18.88 -6.27
C PRO A 26 -1.69 -18.54 -5.11
N ALA A 27 -1.81 -17.26 -4.74
CA ALA A 27 -2.67 -16.84 -3.64
C ALA A 27 -4.16 -17.06 -3.94
N LEU A 28 -4.60 -16.67 -5.13
CA LEU A 28 -6.00 -16.82 -5.55
C LEU A 28 -6.33 -18.25 -5.97
N GLY A 29 -5.38 -18.92 -6.61
CA GLY A 29 -5.55 -20.32 -7.01
C GLY A 29 -5.76 -21.24 -5.80
N ALA A 30 -5.00 -21.04 -4.73
CA ALA A 30 -5.16 -21.78 -3.50
C ALA A 30 -6.52 -21.56 -2.83
N ALA A 31 -7.13 -20.41 -3.07
CA ALA A 31 -8.45 -20.07 -2.55
C ALA A 31 -9.60 -20.49 -3.46
N GLY A 32 -9.31 -20.98 -4.67
CA GLY A 32 -10.32 -21.42 -5.63
C GLY A 32 -11.05 -20.29 -6.36
N VAL A 33 -10.46 -19.10 -6.41
CA VAL A 33 -11.04 -17.92 -7.06
C VAL A 33 -10.63 -17.86 -8.53
N ASN A 34 -11.50 -17.31 -9.39
CA ASN A 34 -11.18 -17.09 -10.79
C ASN A 34 -10.16 -15.95 -10.93
N ILE A 35 -8.92 -16.31 -11.19
CA ILE A 35 -7.78 -15.38 -11.26
C ILE A 35 -7.96 -14.38 -12.41
N MET A 36 -8.40 -14.86 -13.56
CA MET A 36 -8.56 -14.02 -14.76
C MET A 36 -9.62 -12.93 -14.55
N GLU A 37 -10.71 -13.28 -13.91
CA GLU A 37 -11.77 -12.33 -13.60
C GLU A 37 -11.29 -11.26 -12.63
N PHE A 38 -10.56 -11.66 -11.58
CA PHE A 38 -9.94 -10.72 -10.64
C PHE A 38 -9.00 -9.75 -11.37
N CYS A 39 -8.09 -10.26 -12.18
CA CYS A 39 -7.15 -9.45 -12.92
C CYS A 39 -7.86 -8.44 -13.82
N LYS A 40 -8.89 -8.87 -14.53
CA LYS A 40 -9.68 -8.01 -15.41
C LYS A 40 -10.34 -6.87 -14.65
N GLN A 41 -11.03 -7.18 -13.56
CA GLN A 41 -11.71 -6.18 -12.73
C GLN A 41 -10.71 -5.22 -12.07
N PHE A 42 -9.61 -5.75 -11.54
CA PHE A 42 -8.57 -4.94 -10.92
C PHE A 42 -7.94 -3.97 -11.92
N ASN A 43 -7.55 -4.46 -13.08
CA ASN A 43 -6.95 -3.63 -14.13
C ASN A 43 -7.93 -2.52 -14.58
N SER A 44 -9.20 -2.86 -14.71
CA SER A 44 -10.24 -1.89 -15.07
C SER A 44 -10.37 -0.76 -14.03
N ARG A 45 -10.29 -1.10 -12.74
CA ARG A 45 -10.40 -0.11 -11.66
C ARG A 45 -9.12 0.71 -11.42
N THR A 46 -7.98 0.22 -11.90
CA THR A 46 -6.68 0.87 -11.65
C THR A 46 -6.04 1.46 -12.89
N GLN A 47 -6.81 1.65 -13.95
CA GLN A 47 -6.30 2.23 -15.21
C GLN A 47 -5.75 3.64 -15.04
N ASP A 48 -6.29 4.41 -14.09
CA ASP A 48 -5.85 5.77 -13.77
C ASP A 48 -4.57 5.80 -12.93
N LYS A 49 -4.10 4.66 -12.44
CA LYS A 49 -2.91 4.56 -11.57
C LYS A 49 -1.93 3.49 -12.07
N PRO A 50 -1.49 3.58 -13.34
CA PRO A 50 -0.61 2.56 -13.89
C PRO A 50 0.76 2.57 -13.22
N GLY A 51 1.31 1.39 -12.98
CA GLY A 51 2.66 1.22 -12.43
C GLY A 51 2.81 1.46 -10.94
N LYS A 52 1.79 1.93 -10.24
CA LYS A 52 1.83 2.09 -8.78
C LYS A 52 1.48 0.77 -8.11
N ILE A 53 2.21 0.45 -7.04
CA ILE A 53 1.90 -0.71 -6.23
C ILE A 53 0.72 -0.37 -5.33
N LEU A 54 -0.38 -1.13 -5.47
CA LEU A 54 -1.60 -0.91 -4.71
C LEU A 54 -1.88 -2.11 -3.82
N PRO A 55 -2.11 -1.89 -2.51
CA PRO A 55 -2.56 -2.96 -1.63
C PRO A 55 -4.01 -3.31 -1.94
N VAL A 56 -4.30 -4.58 -2.04
CA VAL A 56 -5.65 -5.09 -2.29
C VAL A 56 -6.04 -6.05 -1.18
N VAL A 57 -7.20 -5.84 -0.59
CA VAL A 57 -7.79 -6.79 0.35
C VAL A 57 -8.90 -7.53 -0.36
N ILE A 58 -8.74 -8.83 -0.54
CA ILE A 58 -9.68 -9.69 -1.26
C ILE A 58 -10.44 -10.53 -0.23
N THR A 59 -11.74 -10.38 -0.19
CA THR A 59 -12.62 -11.18 0.67
C THR A 59 -13.27 -12.26 -0.19
N ILE A 60 -13.04 -13.51 0.16
CA ILE A 60 -13.56 -14.67 -0.55
C ILE A 60 -14.66 -15.29 0.31
N TYR A 61 -15.81 -15.49 -0.28
CA TYR A 61 -16.98 -16.07 0.39
C TYR A 61 -17.03 -17.59 0.17
N LYS A 62 -17.82 -18.27 0.97
CA LYS A 62 -17.97 -19.73 0.89
C LYS A 62 -18.56 -20.22 -0.44
N ASP A 63 -19.30 -19.39 -1.13
CA ASP A 63 -19.88 -19.68 -2.45
C ASP A 63 -18.88 -19.47 -3.60
N LYS A 64 -17.59 -19.23 -3.30
CA LYS A 64 -16.51 -18.94 -4.24
C LYS A 64 -16.61 -17.58 -4.93
N SER A 65 -17.56 -16.73 -4.53
CA SER A 65 -17.57 -15.34 -4.97
C SER A 65 -16.49 -14.56 -4.22
N PHE A 66 -16.08 -13.44 -4.77
CA PHE A 66 -15.07 -12.60 -4.14
C PHE A 66 -15.42 -11.12 -4.27
N GLU A 67 -14.98 -10.35 -3.30
CA GLU A 67 -14.98 -8.90 -3.36
C GLU A 67 -13.58 -8.41 -3.03
N PHE A 68 -13.20 -7.28 -3.58
CA PHE A 68 -11.90 -6.71 -3.27
C PHE A 68 -12.00 -5.19 -3.08
N VAL A 69 -11.14 -4.69 -2.20
CA VAL A 69 -11.00 -3.26 -1.93
C VAL A 69 -9.56 -2.86 -2.25
N ILE A 70 -9.43 -1.83 -3.08
CA ILE A 70 -8.13 -1.27 -3.45
C ILE A 70 -7.84 -0.11 -2.50
N LYS A 71 -6.71 -0.18 -1.82
CA LYS A 71 -6.27 0.87 -0.90
C LYS A 71 -5.25 1.78 -1.56
N THR A 72 -4.90 2.87 -0.90
CA THR A 72 -3.85 3.78 -1.38
C THR A 72 -2.49 3.09 -1.37
N PRO A 73 -1.51 3.54 -2.19
CA PRO A 73 -0.18 2.94 -2.21
C PRO A 73 0.44 2.85 -0.81
N PRO A 74 1.23 1.80 -0.50
CA PRO A 74 1.85 1.69 0.81
C PRO A 74 2.73 2.90 1.13
N ALA A 75 2.73 3.34 2.38
CA ALA A 75 3.54 4.47 2.83
C ALA A 75 5.03 4.27 2.51
N ALA A 76 5.52 3.04 2.66
CA ALA A 76 6.90 2.69 2.34
C ALA A 76 7.25 2.98 0.87
N VAL A 77 6.36 2.64 -0.07
CA VAL A 77 6.57 2.89 -1.50
C VAL A 77 6.58 4.39 -1.78
N GLN A 78 5.62 5.13 -1.22
CA GLN A 78 5.55 6.58 -1.40
C GLN A 78 6.78 7.29 -0.82
N LEU A 79 7.27 6.84 0.34
CA LEU A 79 8.48 7.38 0.95
C LEU A 79 9.73 7.10 0.11
N LYS A 80 9.85 5.92 -0.47
CA LYS A 80 10.95 5.60 -1.37
C LYS A 80 10.96 6.50 -2.60
N GLU A 81 9.80 6.76 -3.18
CA GLU A 81 9.67 7.67 -4.32
C GLU A 81 10.04 9.10 -3.93
N ALA A 82 9.54 9.58 -2.80
CA ALA A 82 9.83 10.94 -2.31
C ALA A 82 11.32 11.13 -1.98
N ALA A 83 11.94 10.10 -1.41
CA ALA A 83 13.37 10.12 -1.05
C ALA A 83 14.28 9.77 -2.23
N LYS A 84 13.72 9.37 -3.37
CA LYS A 84 14.45 8.96 -4.59
C LYS A 84 15.40 7.79 -4.35
N VAL A 85 15.01 6.83 -3.52
CA VAL A 85 15.79 5.61 -3.26
C VAL A 85 15.03 4.38 -3.76
N LYS A 86 15.78 3.38 -4.20
CA LYS A 86 15.21 2.13 -4.70
C LYS A 86 14.82 1.17 -3.58
N LYS A 87 15.54 1.23 -2.47
CA LYS A 87 15.37 0.31 -1.35
C LYS A 87 15.64 1.03 -0.02
N GLY A 88 14.88 0.67 1.02
CA GLY A 88 15.13 1.14 2.36
C GLY A 88 16.37 0.48 2.98
N SER A 89 16.78 0.96 4.16
CA SER A 89 17.93 0.42 4.87
C SER A 89 17.64 -0.95 5.48
N GLY A 90 18.63 -1.85 5.42
CA GLY A 90 18.59 -3.11 6.16
C GLY A 90 18.86 -2.93 7.65
N GLU A 91 19.51 -1.84 8.03
CA GLU A 91 19.83 -1.47 9.42
C GLU A 91 19.40 -0.04 9.69
N PRO A 92 18.07 0.24 9.75
CA PRO A 92 17.55 1.60 9.74
C PRO A 92 17.91 2.44 10.98
N ASN A 93 18.24 1.80 12.07
CA ASN A 93 18.66 2.49 13.30
C ASN A 93 20.13 2.98 13.22
N ILE A 94 20.93 2.37 12.36
CA ILE A 94 22.37 2.66 12.21
C ILE A 94 22.64 3.35 10.88
N ASN A 95 22.20 2.74 9.77
CA ASN A 95 22.44 3.22 8.42
C ASN A 95 21.24 3.98 7.88
N LYS A 96 21.39 5.29 7.66
CA LYS A 96 20.35 6.12 7.03
C LYS A 96 20.63 6.23 5.53
N VAL A 97 19.63 5.97 4.70
CA VAL A 97 19.80 5.93 3.24
C VAL A 97 19.40 7.23 2.55
N SER A 98 18.52 8.02 3.16
CA SER A 98 18.07 9.28 2.56
C SER A 98 17.40 10.18 3.59
N LYS A 99 16.92 11.34 3.12
CA LYS A 99 16.18 12.32 3.92
C LYS A 99 14.95 12.78 3.14
N VAL A 100 13.87 13.08 3.86
CA VAL A 100 12.66 13.69 3.30
C VAL A 100 12.29 14.92 4.12
N SER A 101 11.61 15.87 3.51
CA SER A 101 11.10 17.05 4.21
C SER A 101 9.71 16.78 4.77
N TRP A 102 9.29 17.61 5.75
CA TRP A 102 7.93 17.53 6.29
C TRP A 102 6.87 17.83 5.22
N ASP A 103 7.18 18.65 4.22
CA ASP A 103 6.26 18.93 3.12
C ASP A 103 5.97 17.68 2.29
N GLN A 104 6.98 16.87 2.02
CA GLN A 104 6.82 15.59 1.33
C GLN A 104 5.98 14.61 2.16
N ILE A 105 6.25 14.56 3.46
CA ILE A 105 5.49 13.71 4.40
C ILE A 105 4.04 14.16 4.48
N LYS A 106 3.79 15.47 4.48
CA LYS A 106 2.44 16.03 4.47
C LYS A 106 1.65 15.59 3.24
N LYS A 107 2.26 15.65 2.06
CA LYS A 107 1.61 15.16 0.83
C LYS A 107 1.22 13.69 0.93
N ILE A 108 2.14 12.84 1.41
CA ILE A 108 1.88 11.41 1.59
C ILE A 108 0.74 11.19 2.59
N ALA A 109 0.75 11.91 3.70
CA ALA A 109 -0.29 11.82 4.72
C ALA A 109 -1.65 12.24 4.19
N GLU A 110 -1.72 13.34 3.44
CA GLU A 110 -2.96 13.82 2.83
C GLU A 110 -3.54 12.79 1.85
N ASP A 111 -2.71 12.21 1.00
CA ASP A 111 -3.12 11.19 0.04
C ASP A 111 -3.61 9.91 0.74
N LYS A 112 -3.06 9.60 1.91
CA LYS A 112 -3.38 8.39 2.66
C LYS A 112 -4.43 8.57 3.75
N MET A 113 -4.95 9.77 3.97
CA MET A 113 -5.90 10.03 5.06
C MET A 113 -7.13 9.11 5.03
N VAL A 114 -7.54 8.66 3.85
CA VAL A 114 -8.67 7.73 3.71
C VAL A 114 -8.39 6.36 4.33
N ASP A 115 -7.13 5.96 4.43
CA ASP A 115 -6.72 4.66 4.98
C ASP A 115 -6.10 4.78 6.39
N LEU A 116 -5.72 5.99 6.80
CA LEU A 116 -5.05 6.20 8.07
C LEU A 116 -6.04 6.28 9.24
N ASN A 117 -5.66 5.70 10.36
CA ASN A 117 -6.39 5.85 11.62
C ASN A 117 -5.92 7.11 12.35
N ALA A 118 -6.07 8.25 11.67
CA ALA A 118 -5.68 9.56 12.20
C ALA A 118 -6.81 10.56 11.98
N PHE A 119 -7.05 11.40 12.95
CA PHE A 119 -8.12 12.41 12.88
C PHE A 119 -7.67 13.68 12.16
N THR A 120 -6.37 13.97 12.17
CA THR A 120 -5.82 15.19 11.57
C THR A 120 -4.65 14.81 10.64
N VAL A 121 -4.36 15.69 9.68
CA VAL A 121 -3.19 15.54 8.79
C VAL A 121 -1.90 15.49 9.62
N LYS A 122 -1.81 16.30 10.67
CA LYS A 122 -0.65 16.33 11.55
C LYS A 122 -0.39 14.99 12.22
N SER A 123 -1.43 14.31 12.72
CA SER A 123 -1.31 12.96 13.27
C SER A 123 -0.89 11.96 12.20
N GLY A 124 -1.46 12.07 10.98
CA GLY A 124 -1.06 11.26 9.84
C GLY A 124 0.41 11.48 9.46
N MET A 125 0.91 12.72 9.50
CA MET A 125 2.32 13.04 9.26
C MET A 125 3.24 12.33 10.25
N LYS A 126 2.87 12.27 11.52
CA LYS A 126 3.64 11.57 12.55
C LYS A 126 3.70 10.06 12.26
N MET A 127 2.60 9.46 11.82
CA MET A 127 2.56 8.05 11.44
C MET A 127 3.49 7.76 10.26
N ILE A 128 3.45 8.60 9.23
CA ILE A 128 4.31 8.47 8.05
C ILE A 128 5.78 8.68 8.41
N ALA A 129 6.07 9.66 9.28
CA ALA A 129 7.43 9.91 9.76
C ALA A 129 8.00 8.72 10.52
N GLY A 130 7.17 8.04 11.33
CA GLY A 130 7.56 6.80 12.00
C GLY A 130 7.91 5.68 11.02
N THR A 131 7.13 5.55 9.95
CA THR A 131 7.42 4.59 8.87
C THR A 131 8.75 4.93 8.18
N ALA A 132 8.99 6.21 7.89
CA ALA A 132 10.26 6.66 7.30
C ALA A 132 11.44 6.32 8.19
N ARG A 133 11.33 6.55 9.47
CA ARG A 133 12.35 6.19 10.46
C ARG A 133 12.65 4.69 10.42
N SER A 134 11.63 3.86 10.34
CA SER A 134 11.78 2.40 10.28
C SER A 134 12.46 1.93 8.98
N MET A 135 12.47 2.77 7.95
CA MET A 135 13.13 2.49 6.67
C MET A 135 14.53 3.06 6.56
N GLY A 136 15.00 3.77 7.59
CA GLY A 136 16.30 4.47 7.53
C GLY A 136 16.26 5.78 6.77
N ILE A 137 15.07 6.40 6.65
CA ILE A 137 14.90 7.70 6.02
C ILE A 137 14.70 8.75 7.11
N ASN A 138 15.56 9.75 7.16
CA ASN A 138 15.46 10.85 8.12
C ASN A 138 14.45 11.90 7.63
N VAL A 139 13.76 12.52 8.58
CA VAL A 139 12.90 13.65 8.28
C VAL A 139 13.63 14.94 8.64
N LYS A 140 13.79 15.84 7.69
CA LYS A 140 14.43 17.13 7.91
C LYS A 140 13.59 17.96 8.87
N GLY A 141 14.25 18.61 9.84
CA GLY A 141 13.59 19.45 10.83
C GLY A 141 13.25 18.75 12.13
N GLY A 142 13.47 17.44 12.26
CA GLY A 142 13.41 16.66 13.49
C GLY A 142 12.04 16.52 14.14
N GLN A 143 11.24 17.57 14.16
CA GLN A 143 9.90 17.57 14.77
C GLN A 143 8.84 18.02 13.78
N PRO A 144 7.58 17.52 13.93
CA PRO A 144 6.51 17.95 13.04
C PRO A 144 6.21 19.44 13.23
N PRO A 145 5.81 20.14 12.17
CA PRO A 145 5.40 21.53 12.26
C PRO A 145 4.19 21.66 13.19
N LYS A 146 4.15 22.73 13.92
CA LYS A 146 3.03 23.03 14.84
C LYS A 146 1.75 23.34 14.10
#